data_e0c569ee7a176e7ebc15dab270218c6e
#
_entry.id   e0c569ee7a176e7ebc15dab270218c6e
#
_cell.length_a   1.000
_cell.length_b   1.000
_cell.length_c   1.000
_cell.angle_alpha   90.00
_cell.angle_beta   90.00
_cell.angle_gamma   90.00
#
_symmetry.space_group_name_H-M   'P 1'
#
loop_
_entity.id
_entity.type
_entity.pdbx_description
1 polymer ?
#
loop_
_entity_poly.entity_id
_entity_poly.type
_entity_poly.pdbx_seq_one_letter_code
_entity_poly.pdbx_strand_id
1 'polypeptide(L)'
;HGGGCHQKIGVSIRKINVGEITNIIGLTEEGVELKESTFNRISKLNVEQKVNKNAIFPEEKAESVFFKRKFIKTTIKKIEAMENKGIFISRQDALLDGIRINASNILWTGGVETWKKLAAKGYWINGTSDSLGKNNEPPCSLFDDLDWLNFTHDRNQEKSSMEKFISYELIPKEDEIKKRFDDEILVFE
;
A
#
# COMPACT_ATOMS: atom_id res chain seq x y z
N HIS A 1 5.07 9.83 -7.98
CA HIS A 1 4.03 10.27 -8.91
C HIS A 1 3.01 9.14 -9.06
N GLY A 2 1.83 9.31 -8.46
CA GLY A 2 0.75 8.35 -8.54
C GLY A 2 0.08 8.41 -9.92
N GLY A 3 0.43 7.49 -10.80
CA GLY A 3 -0.31 7.29 -12.06
C GLY A 3 -1.59 6.52 -11.77
N GLY A 4 -2.72 7.21 -11.69
CA GLY A 4 -4.05 6.60 -11.67
C GLY A 4 -4.72 6.73 -13.05
N CYS A 5 -5.74 5.91 -13.31
CA CYS A 5 -6.51 5.91 -14.57
C CYS A 5 -7.18 7.25 -14.92
N HIS A 6 -7.16 8.21 -14.01
CA HIS A 6 -7.69 9.56 -14.21
C HIS A 6 -6.67 10.57 -14.73
N GLN A 7 -5.37 10.24 -14.69
CA GLN A 7 -4.34 11.14 -15.20
C GLN A 7 -4.17 10.94 -16.71
N LYS A 8 -4.51 11.96 -17.47
CA LYS A 8 -4.32 11.98 -18.94
C LYS A 8 -2.86 12.30 -19.30
N ILE A 9 -1.90 11.73 -18.58
CA ILE A 9 -0.46 11.95 -18.77
C ILE A 9 0.22 10.60 -19.00
N GLY A 10 0.89 10.47 -20.13
CA GLY A 10 1.77 9.37 -20.47
C GLY A 10 3.22 9.80 -20.38
N VAL A 11 4.04 9.04 -19.67
CA VAL A 11 5.48 9.24 -19.62
C VAL A 11 6.17 7.99 -20.15
N SER A 12 7.05 8.16 -21.13
CA SER A 12 7.91 7.08 -21.60
C SER A 12 9.38 7.46 -21.40
N ILE A 13 10.15 6.54 -20.84
CA ILE A 13 11.58 6.70 -20.60
C ILE A 13 12.31 5.63 -21.40
N ARG A 14 13.19 6.08 -22.30
CA ARG A 14 14.02 5.18 -23.09
C ARG A 14 15.49 5.41 -22.77
N LYS A 15 16.13 4.41 -22.21
CA LYS A 15 17.58 4.42 -21.96
C LYS A 15 18.34 4.01 -23.21
N ILE A 16 19.34 4.79 -23.57
CA ILE A 16 20.28 4.54 -24.65
C ILE A 16 21.72 4.64 -24.12
N ASN A 17 22.71 4.19 -24.89
CA ASN A 17 24.11 4.11 -24.43
C ASN A 17 24.69 5.45 -23.94
N VAL A 18 24.17 6.57 -24.40
CA VAL A 18 24.70 7.92 -24.14
C VAL A 18 23.80 8.76 -23.23
N GLY A 19 22.63 8.25 -22.86
CA GLY A 19 21.69 9.03 -22.05
C GLY A 19 20.32 8.39 -21.90
N GLU A 20 19.38 9.23 -21.51
CA GLU A 20 18.00 8.87 -21.30
C GLU A 20 17.11 9.88 -22.03
N ILE A 21 16.17 9.37 -22.81
CA ILE A 21 15.15 10.17 -23.49
C ILE A 21 13.85 10.01 -22.69
N THR A 22 13.32 11.11 -22.18
CA THR A 22 12.03 11.16 -21.51
C THR A 22 11.02 11.88 -22.41
N ASN A 23 9.94 11.23 -22.75
CA ASN A 23 8.82 11.85 -23.46
C ASN A 23 7.62 11.94 -22.52
N ILE A 24 7.00 13.10 -22.47
CA ILE A 24 5.80 13.37 -21.71
C ILE A 24 4.71 13.80 -22.70
N ILE A 25 3.60 13.10 -22.70
CA ILE A 25 2.42 13.44 -23.50
C ILE A 25 1.21 13.43 -22.55
N GLY A 26 0.43 14.47 -22.58
CA GLY A 26 -0.76 14.50 -21.72
C GLY A 26 -1.59 15.74 -21.86
N LEU A 27 -2.58 15.81 -20.99
CA LEU A 27 -3.49 16.95 -20.86
C LEU A 27 -3.55 17.35 -19.38
N THR A 28 -3.43 18.65 -19.08
CA THR A 28 -3.67 19.15 -17.72
C THR A 28 -5.16 19.15 -17.40
N GLU A 29 -5.50 19.38 -16.14
CA GLU A 29 -6.91 19.51 -15.72
C GLU A 29 -7.60 20.68 -16.42
N GLU A 30 -6.85 21.75 -16.73
CA GLU A 30 -7.32 22.91 -17.46
C GLU A 30 -7.40 22.70 -18.98
N GLY A 31 -7.05 21.49 -19.47
CA GLY A 31 -7.12 21.15 -20.88
C GLY A 31 -5.89 21.58 -21.70
N VAL A 32 -4.79 21.96 -21.05
CA VAL A 32 -3.55 22.31 -21.74
C VAL A 32 -2.82 21.06 -22.18
N GLU A 33 -2.49 20.94 -23.45
CA GLU A 33 -1.73 19.82 -24.00
C GLU A 33 -0.27 19.88 -23.55
N LEU A 34 0.22 18.79 -22.96
CA LEU A 34 1.61 18.59 -22.62
C LEU A 34 2.26 17.73 -23.68
N LYS A 35 3.32 18.22 -24.28
CA LYS A 35 4.13 17.48 -25.25
C LYS A 35 5.59 17.89 -25.14
N GLU A 36 6.31 17.18 -24.27
CA GLU A 36 7.71 17.47 -24.00
C GLU A 36 8.59 16.25 -24.28
N SER A 37 9.76 16.51 -24.83
CA SER A 37 10.81 15.50 -25.01
C SER A 37 12.10 16.08 -24.46
N THR A 38 12.67 15.43 -23.45
CA THR A 38 13.95 15.81 -22.86
C THR A 38 14.99 14.73 -23.05
N PHE A 39 16.22 15.14 -23.30
CA PHE A 39 17.36 14.24 -23.38
C PHE A 39 18.34 14.54 -22.24
N ASN A 40 18.48 13.63 -21.32
CA ASN A 40 19.44 13.70 -20.23
C ASN A 40 20.66 12.85 -20.59
N ARG A 41 21.77 13.52 -20.92
CA ARG A 41 23.02 12.83 -21.14
C ARG A 41 23.53 12.24 -19.83
N ILE A 42 23.74 10.93 -19.79
CA ILE A 42 24.43 10.30 -18.68
C ILE A 42 25.90 10.64 -18.83
N SER A 43 26.35 11.71 -18.13
CA SER A 43 27.77 11.83 -17.84
C SER A 43 28.15 10.57 -17.07
N LYS A 44 29.17 9.84 -17.54
CA LYS A 44 29.76 8.77 -16.75
C LYS A 44 30.27 9.40 -15.46
N LEU A 45 29.42 9.48 -14.45
CA LEU A 45 29.89 9.65 -13.09
C LEU A 45 30.69 8.39 -12.81
N ASN A 46 32.02 8.53 -12.73
CA ASN A 46 32.86 7.52 -12.11
C ASN A 46 32.48 7.49 -10.62
N VAL A 47 31.35 6.85 -10.33
CA VAL A 47 30.99 6.53 -8.96
C VAL A 47 31.76 5.25 -8.64
N GLU A 48 33.02 5.43 -8.27
CA GLU A 48 33.85 4.34 -7.71
C GLU A 48 33.37 3.87 -6.33
N GLN A 49 32.43 4.57 -5.74
CA GLN A 49 31.78 4.14 -4.51
C GLN A 49 30.78 3.03 -4.84
N LYS A 50 31.18 1.79 -4.54
CA LYS A 50 30.24 0.67 -4.47
C LYS A 50 29.24 0.97 -3.34
N VAL A 51 28.09 1.50 -3.68
CA VAL A 51 26.99 1.67 -2.73
C VAL A 51 26.62 0.28 -2.22
N ASN A 52 26.81 0.06 -0.93
CA ASN A 52 26.36 -1.17 -0.31
C ASN A 52 24.81 -1.17 -0.36
N LYS A 53 24.24 -2.03 -1.20
CA LYS A 53 22.78 -2.13 -1.37
C LYS A 53 22.05 -2.42 -0.05
N ASN A 54 22.74 -3.03 0.93
CA ASN A 54 22.18 -3.30 2.24
C ASN A 54 22.12 -2.06 3.16
N ALA A 55 22.78 -0.95 2.75
CA ALA A 55 22.78 0.31 3.49
C ALA A 55 21.74 1.33 2.98
N ILE A 56 20.91 0.95 2.02
CA ILE A 56 19.85 1.82 1.46
C ILE A 56 18.54 1.53 2.19
N PHE A 57 17.99 2.56 2.83
CA PHE A 57 16.69 2.51 3.50
C PHE A 57 15.80 3.66 3.00
N PRO A 58 14.46 3.46 2.80
CA PRO A 58 13.71 2.21 3.02
C PRO A 58 13.84 1.20 1.88
N GLU A 59 13.87 -0.08 2.22
CA GLU A 59 13.69 -1.15 1.26
C GLU A 59 12.20 -1.35 0.95
N GLU A 60 11.89 -1.90 -0.23
CA GLU A 60 10.50 -2.18 -0.67
C GLU A 60 9.66 -2.98 0.35
N LYS A 61 10.31 -3.66 1.31
CA LYS A 61 9.66 -4.51 2.32
C LYS A 61 10.07 -4.16 3.75
N ALA A 62 10.46 -2.93 4.02
CA ALA A 62 10.96 -2.50 5.33
C ALA A 62 10.05 -2.92 6.50
N GLU A 63 8.72 -2.73 6.38
CA GLU A 63 7.77 -3.14 7.42
C GLU A 63 7.81 -4.66 7.71
N SER A 64 8.01 -5.50 6.69
CA SER A 64 8.06 -6.95 6.88
C SER A 64 9.38 -7.42 7.49
N VAL A 65 10.44 -6.64 7.32
CA VAL A 65 11.77 -6.92 7.91
C VAL A 65 11.75 -6.58 9.39
N PHE A 66 11.25 -5.41 9.77
CA PHE A 66 11.37 -4.89 11.13
C PHE A 66 10.24 -5.28 12.07
N PHE A 67 9.10 -5.67 11.55
CA PHE A 67 7.93 -6.01 12.36
C PHE A 67 7.39 -7.41 12.01
N LYS A 68 7.02 -8.14 13.06
CA LYS A 68 6.20 -9.33 12.96
C LYS A 68 4.73 -8.93 13.20
N ARG A 69 3.83 -9.38 12.34
CA ARG A 69 2.39 -9.17 12.53
C ARG A 69 1.81 -10.34 13.29
N LYS A 70 1.09 -10.05 14.35
CA LYS A 70 0.42 -11.05 15.18
C LYS A 70 -1.06 -10.73 15.26
N PHE A 71 -1.87 -11.61 14.70
CA PHE A 71 -3.31 -11.48 14.79
C PHE A 71 -3.82 -11.64 16.24
N ILE A 72 -4.79 -10.82 16.62
CA ILE A 72 -5.38 -10.83 17.95
C ILE A 72 -6.54 -11.84 17.97
N LYS A 73 -6.28 -13.07 18.43
CA LYS A 73 -7.26 -14.16 18.40
C LYS A 73 -8.55 -13.85 19.18
N THR A 74 -8.50 -12.98 20.18
CA THR A 74 -9.69 -12.58 20.97
C THR A 74 -10.69 -11.78 20.14
N THR A 75 -10.30 -11.25 18.97
CA THR A 75 -11.20 -10.52 18.06
C THR A 75 -12.04 -11.44 17.18
N ILE A 76 -11.71 -12.73 17.05
CA ILE A 76 -12.40 -13.69 16.16
C ILE A 76 -13.90 -13.66 16.41
N LYS A 77 -14.32 -13.87 17.67
CA LYS A 77 -15.76 -13.88 18.01
C LYS A 77 -16.47 -12.55 17.68
N LYS A 78 -15.76 -11.43 17.83
CA LYS A 78 -16.30 -10.12 17.48
C LYS A 78 -16.47 -9.99 15.96
N ILE A 79 -15.49 -10.47 15.18
CA ILE A 79 -15.55 -10.44 13.71
C ILE A 79 -16.69 -11.35 13.20
N GLU A 80 -16.82 -12.54 13.74
CA GLU A 80 -17.86 -13.49 13.34
C GLU A 80 -19.29 -13.04 13.71
N ALA A 81 -19.41 -12.19 14.73
CA ALA A 81 -20.67 -11.59 15.15
C ALA A 81 -21.01 -10.29 14.41
N MET A 82 -20.14 -9.80 13.53
CA MET A 82 -20.41 -8.58 12.74
C MET A 82 -21.47 -8.86 11.66
N GLU A 83 -22.45 -7.98 11.57
CA GLU A 83 -23.49 -8.00 10.55
C GLU A 83 -23.73 -6.58 10.02
N ASN A 84 -24.08 -6.50 8.73
CA ASN A 84 -24.39 -5.24 8.05
C ASN A 84 -23.31 -4.16 8.24
N LYS A 85 -22.04 -4.54 8.09
CA LYS A 85 -20.88 -3.66 8.19
C LYS A 85 -20.10 -3.61 6.89
N GLY A 86 -19.52 -2.45 6.58
CA GLY A 86 -18.43 -2.33 5.64
C GLY A 86 -17.11 -2.63 6.34
N ILE A 87 -16.33 -3.56 5.83
CA ILE A 87 -15.05 -3.96 6.39
C ILE A 87 -13.94 -3.63 5.39
N PHE A 88 -13.14 -2.61 5.70
CA PHE A 88 -12.00 -2.22 4.90
C PHE A 88 -10.72 -2.91 5.40
N ILE A 89 -10.02 -3.59 4.49
CA ILE A 89 -8.83 -4.38 4.79
C ILE A 89 -7.68 -3.91 3.92
N SER A 90 -6.70 -3.22 4.51
CA SER A 90 -5.51 -2.76 3.80
C SER A 90 -4.42 -3.83 3.68
N ARG A 91 -4.41 -4.81 4.59
CA ARG A 91 -3.40 -5.88 4.66
C ARG A 91 -4.06 -7.23 4.93
N GLN A 92 -3.60 -8.27 4.24
CA GLN A 92 -4.12 -9.64 4.40
C GLN A 92 -3.99 -10.18 5.85
N ASP A 93 -3.02 -9.68 6.61
CA ASP A 93 -2.75 -10.11 7.99
C ASP A 93 -3.84 -9.63 8.98
N ALA A 94 -4.69 -8.70 8.54
CA ALA A 94 -5.81 -8.21 9.34
C ALA A 94 -6.96 -9.23 9.46
N LEU A 95 -6.91 -10.33 8.68
CA LEU A 95 -7.91 -11.40 8.71
C LEU A 95 -7.22 -12.77 8.60
N LEU A 96 -7.41 -13.63 9.62
CA LEU A 96 -6.90 -15.00 9.61
C LEU A 96 -7.73 -15.90 8.69
N ASP A 97 -7.10 -17.00 8.26
CA ASP A 97 -7.76 -18.05 7.51
C ASP A 97 -8.87 -18.71 8.35
N GLY A 98 -9.99 -19.03 7.72
CA GLY A 98 -11.07 -19.77 8.34
C GLY A 98 -12.01 -18.97 9.28
N ILE A 99 -11.81 -17.66 9.44
CA ILE A 99 -12.79 -16.81 10.14
C ILE A 99 -14.06 -16.71 9.29
N ARG A 100 -15.21 -16.95 9.88
CA ARG A 100 -16.50 -16.80 9.19
C ARG A 100 -16.90 -15.33 9.16
N ILE A 101 -17.10 -14.80 7.95
CA ILE A 101 -17.65 -13.47 7.76
C ILE A 101 -19.11 -13.63 7.35
N ASN A 102 -20.02 -12.97 8.06
CA ASN A 102 -21.43 -12.97 7.71
C ASN A 102 -21.62 -12.35 6.32
N ALA A 103 -22.45 -12.96 5.49
CA ALA A 103 -22.69 -12.54 4.11
C ALA A 103 -23.37 -11.16 3.98
N SER A 104 -23.94 -10.63 5.05
CA SER A 104 -24.45 -9.26 5.08
C SER A 104 -23.37 -8.18 5.12
N ASN A 105 -22.10 -8.57 5.40
CA ASN A 105 -20.98 -7.62 5.42
C ASN A 105 -20.40 -7.41 4.02
N ILE A 106 -19.94 -6.21 3.76
CA ILE A 106 -19.21 -5.85 2.54
C ILE A 106 -17.72 -5.83 2.86
N LEU A 107 -16.92 -6.68 2.18
CA LEU A 107 -15.47 -6.68 2.30
C LEU A 107 -14.86 -5.86 1.17
N TRP A 108 -14.02 -4.89 1.55
CA TRP A 108 -13.31 -4.02 0.63
C TRP A 108 -11.82 -4.01 0.93
N THR A 109 -10.97 -4.03 -0.08
CA THR A 109 -9.52 -4.05 0.12
C THR A 109 -8.85 -2.77 -0.37
N GLY A 110 -7.76 -2.40 0.28
CA GLY A 110 -6.95 -1.24 -0.11
C GLY A 110 -6.22 -1.42 -1.45
N GLY A 111 -6.02 -2.68 -1.91
CA GLY A 111 -5.35 -2.96 -3.17
C GLY A 111 -5.56 -4.38 -3.66
N VAL A 112 -5.36 -4.58 -4.97
CA VAL A 112 -5.60 -5.85 -5.68
C VAL A 112 -4.76 -7.01 -5.13
N GLU A 113 -3.56 -6.76 -4.63
CA GLU A 113 -2.72 -7.82 -4.05
C GLU A 113 -3.30 -8.34 -2.72
N THR A 114 -3.88 -7.46 -1.91
CA THR A 114 -4.61 -7.87 -0.70
C THR A 114 -5.87 -8.65 -1.08
N TRP A 115 -6.59 -8.20 -2.09
CA TRP A 115 -7.76 -8.91 -2.63
C TRP A 115 -7.40 -10.34 -3.05
N LYS A 116 -6.42 -10.53 -3.94
CA LYS A 116 -5.98 -11.85 -4.40
C LYS A 116 -5.63 -12.79 -3.25
N LYS A 117 -4.90 -12.29 -2.25
CA LYS A 117 -4.49 -13.09 -1.09
C LYS A 117 -5.66 -13.48 -0.20
N LEU A 118 -6.62 -12.59 0.03
CA LEU A 118 -7.82 -12.90 0.80
C LEU A 118 -8.77 -13.83 0.02
N ALA A 119 -8.91 -13.64 -1.29
CA ALA A 119 -9.68 -14.53 -2.14
C ALA A 119 -9.10 -15.96 -2.15
N ALA A 120 -7.76 -16.09 -2.17
CA ALA A 120 -7.08 -17.38 -2.06
C ALA A 120 -7.33 -18.08 -0.69
N LYS A 121 -7.65 -17.31 0.35
CA LYS A 121 -8.08 -17.81 1.66
C LYS A 121 -9.58 -18.15 1.73
N GLY A 122 -10.32 -17.99 0.63
CA GLY A 122 -11.75 -18.29 0.53
C GLY A 122 -12.67 -17.13 0.89
N TYR A 123 -12.16 -15.90 1.05
CA TYR A 123 -12.99 -14.74 1.32
C TYR A 123 -13.59 -14.16 0.04
N TRP A 124 -14.87 -13.85 0.06
CA TRP A 124 -15.52 -13.08 -0.99
C TRP A 124 -15.24 -11.59 -0.78
N ILE A 125 -14.56 -10.97 -1.73
CA ILE A 125 -14.21 -9.54 -1.69
C ILE A 125 -15.10 -8.79 -2.68
N ASN A 126 -15.82 -7.79 -2.18
CA ASN A 126 -16.79 -7.03 -2.96
C ASN A 126 -16.13 -5.94 -3.83
N GLY A 127 -14.95 -5.48 -3.44
CA GLY A 127 -14.22 -4.48 -4.23
C GLY A 127 -12.88 -4.09 -3.66
N THR A 128 -12.20 -3.18 -4.37
CA THR A 128 -10.87 -2.70 -4.01
C THR A 128 -10.70 -1.22 -4.37
N SER A 129 -9.94 -0.50 -3.54
CA SER A 129 -9.48 0.88 -3.82
C SER A 129 -8.17 0.92 -4.60
N ASP A 130 -7.84 -0.14 -5.33
CA ASP A 130 -6.60 -0.23 -6.09
C ASP A 130 -6.46 0.95 -7.06
N SER A 131 -5.26 1.49 -7.14
CA SER A 131 -4.92 2.66 -7.97
C SER A 131 -5.58 3.99 -7.57
N LEU A 132 -6.41 4.04 -6.53
CA LEU A 132 -7.04 5.28 -6.06
C LEU A 132 -6.17 6.06 -5.06
N GLY A 133 -5.01 5.51 -4.67
CA GLY A 133 -4.08 6.12 -3.71
C GLY A 133 -4.42 5.77 -2.24
N LYS A 134 -3.47 6.06 -1.34
CA LYS A 134 -3.60 5.72 0.10
C LYS A 134 -4.74 6.43 0.82
N ASN A 135 -5.20 7.56 0.29
CA ASN A 135 -6.19 8.42 0.93
C ASN A 135 -7.61 8.16 0.43
N ASN A 136 -7.80 7.24 -0.51
CA ASN A 136 -9.12 6.92 -1.00
C ASN A 136 -9.73 5.82 -0.15
N GLU A 137 -10.59 6.25 0.72
CA GLU A 137 -11.51 5.40 1.45
C GLU A 137 -12.39 4.62 0.46
N PRO A 138 -12.92 3.46 0.85
CA PRO A 138 -13.89 2.78 0.02
C PRO A 138 -15.01 3.75 -0.38
N PRO A 139 -15.68 3.56 -1.50
CA PRO A 139 -16.76 4.44 -1.93
C PRO A 139 -17.97 4.27 -0.98
N CYS A 140 -17.82 4.82 0.22
CA CYS A 140 -18.84 4.73 1.27
C CYS A 140 -20.19 5.26 0.77
N SER A 141 -20.16 6.26 -0.14
CA SER A 141 -21.36 6.79 -0.80
C SER A 141 -22.13 5.79 -1.66
N LEU A 142 -21.53 4.66 -2.06
CA LEU A 142 -22.26 3.59 -2.73
C LEU A 142 -22.98 2.65 -1.75
N PHE A 143 -22.70 2.78 -0.45
CA PHE A 143 -23.20 1.93 0.61
C PHE A 143 -23.58 2.80 1.81
N ASP A 144 -24.43 3.80 1.57
CA ASP A 144 -24.78 4.87 2.51
C ASP A 144 -25.31 4.38 3.88
N ASP A 145 -25.84 3.16 3.92
CA ASP A 145 -26.42 2.55 5.12
C ASP A 145 -25.44 1.70 5.93
N LEU A 146 -24.16 1.64 5.54
CA LEU A 146 -23.18 0.80 6.22
C LEU A 146 -22.21 1.60 7.07
N ASP A 147 -22.07 1.19 8.34
CA ASP A 147 -20.95 1.64 9.16
C ASP A 147 -19.67 0.94 8.72
N TRP A 148 -18.66 1.72 8.38
CA TRP A 148 -17.38 1.19 7.91
C TRP A 148 -16.36 1.04 9.03
N LEU A 149 -15.72 -0.14 9.08
CA LEU A 149 -14.65 -0.49 9.99
C LEU A 149 -13.34 -0.65 9.22
N ASN A 150 -12.30 0.05 9.64
CA ASN A 150 -10.94 -0.14 9.11
C ASN A 150 -10.20 -1.18 9.95
N PHE A 151 -10.00 -2.39 9.40
CA PHE A 151 -9.23 -3.45 10.05
C PHE A 151 -7.75 -3.13 9.95
N THR A 152 -7.15 -2.82 11.08
CA THR A 152 -5.80 -2.28 11.16
C THR A 152 -5.04 -2.81 12.38
N HIS A 153 -3.86 -2.28 12.60
CA HIS A 153 -2.98 -2.63 13.73
C HIS A 153 -3.04 -1.57 14.85
N ASP A 154 -2.57 -1.97 16.01
CA ASP A 154 -2.56 -1.20 17.26
C ASP A 154 -1.83 0.16 17.17
N ARG A 155 -0.84 0.28 16.29
CA ARG A 155 -0.01 1.49 16.11
C ARG A 155 -0.47 2.38 14.95
N ASN A 156 -1.62 2.10 14.35
CA ASN A 156 -2.11 2.94 13.24
C ASN A 156 -2.54 4.31 13.75
N GLN A 157 -1.82 5.35 13.34
CA GLN A 157 -2.11 6.75 13.63
C GLN A 157 -2.78 7.50 12.47
N GLU A 158 -3.03 6.83 11.34
CA GLU A 158 -3.66 7.45 10.18
C GLU A 158 -5.05 7.98 10.55
N LYS A 159 -5.34 9.20 10.10
CA LYS A 159 -6.68 9.76 10.21
C LYS A 159 -7.55 9.12 9.13
N SER A 160 -8.64 8.52 9.53
CA SER A 160 -9.65 7.92 8.65
C SER A 160 -11.02 8.33 9.14
N SER A 161 -11.99 8.45 8.25
CA SER A 161 -13.40 8.64 8.62
C SER A 161 -14.01 7.34 9.16
N MET A 162 -13.39 6.19 8.85
CA MET A 162 -13.82 4.88 9.33
C MET A 162 -13.39 4.62 10.76
N GLU A 163 -14.25 3.97 11.53
CA GLU A 163 -13.91 3.46 12.86
C GLU A 163 -12.78 2.42 12.77
N LYS A 164 -11.78 2.52 13.64
CA LYS A 164 -10.66 1.58 13.67
C LYS A 164 -11.03 0.31 14.42
N PHE A 165 -10.85 -0.82 13.77
CA PHE A 165 -10.94 -2.14 14.39
C PHE A 165 -9.55 -2.77 14.46
N ILE A 166 -8.98 -2.85 15.66
CA ILE A 166 -7.63 -3.40 15.85
C ILE A 166 -7.70 -4.92 15.79
N SER A 167 -7.25 -5.49 14.67
CA SER A 167 -7.28 -6.94 14.43
C SER A 167 -5.91 -7.62 14.57
N TYR A 168 -4.81 -6.88 14.51
CA TYR A 168 -3.45 -7.40 14.70
C TYR A 168 -2.53 -6.40 15.37
N GLU A 169 -1.44 -6.91 15.93
CA GLU A 169 -0.37 -6.16 16.58
C GLU A 169 0.88 -6.13 15.71
N LEU A 170 1.63 -5.03 15.74
CA LEU A 170 2.96 -4.93 15.17
C LEU A 170 4.01 -5.13 16.29
N ILE A 171 4.67 -6.28 16.26
CA ILE A 171 5.72 -6.64 17.22
C ILE A 171 7.09 -6.32 16.58
N PRO A 172 7.89 -5.39 17.16
CA PRO A 172 9.23 -5.10 16.67
C PRO A 172 10.11 -6.33 16.73
N LYS A 173 10.93 -6.56 15.71
CA LYS A 173 12.01 -7.54 15.69
C LYS A 173 13.29 -6.83 16.12
N GLU A 174 13.50 -6.69 17.41
CA GLU A 174 14.60 -5.89 17.97
C GLU A 174 15.98 -6.30 17.44
N ASP A 175 16.24 -7.60 17.31
CA ASP A 175 17.52 -8.11 16.83
C ASP A 175 17.78 -7.71 15.36
N GLU A 176 16.76 -7.78 14.50
CA GLU A 176 16.86 -7.37 13.09
C GLU A 176 17.02 -5.85 12.96
N ILE A 177 16.34 -5.10 13.83
CA ILE A 177 16.47 -3.65 13.90
C ILE A 177 17.89 -3.28 14.33
N LYS A 178 18.40 -3.83 15.44
CA LYS A 178 19.75 -3.56 15.93
C LYS A 178 20.81 -3.92 14.89
N LYS A 179 20.77 -5.13 14.34
CA LYS A 179 21.72 -5.59 13.34
C LYS A 179 21.82 -4.68 12.12
N ARG A 180 20.73 -3.98 11.78
CA ARG A 180 20.69 -3.14 10.61
C ARG A 180 21.05 -1.68 10.89
N PHE A 181 20.85 -1.22 12.13
CA PHE A 181 21.18 0.14 12.56
C PHE A 181 22.59 0.27 13.15
N ASP A 182 23.31 -0.83 13.33
CA ASP A 182 24.75 -0.82 13.69
C ASP A 182 25.63 -0.51 12.47
N ASP A 183 25.12 -0.65 11.24
CA ASP A 183 25.79 -0.23 10.02
C ASP A 183 25.38 1.23 9.66
N GLU A 184 26.30 2.04 9.12
CA GLU A 184 25.98 3.40 8.64
C GLU A 184 24.84 3.37 7.62
N ILE A 185 23.69 3.97 7.97
CA ILE A 185 22.49 3.99 7.12
C ILE A 185 22.39 5.33 6.44
N LEU A 186 22.34 5.30 5.11
CA LEU A 186 21.94 6.44 4.29
C LEU A 186 20.41 6.44 4.17
N VAL A 187 19.77 7.42 4.81
CA VAL A 187 18.34 7.67 4.69
C VAL A 187 18.10 8.68 3.58
N PHE A 188 17.32 8.32 2.59
CA PHE A 188 16.81 9.27 1.58
C PHE A 188 15.34 9.59 1.90
N GLU A 189 15.03 10.86 2.10
CA GLU A 189 13.67 11.37 2.21
C GLU A 189 12.98 11.47 0.84
#